data_0627b4b415abfd602c299763a02880a7
#
_entry.id   0627b4b415abfd602c299763a02880a7
#
_cell.length_a   1.000
_cell.length_b   1.000
_cell.length_c   1.000
_cell.angle_alpha   90.00
_cell.angle_beta   90.00
_cell.angle_gamma   90.00
#
_symmetry.space_group_name_H-M   'P 1'
#
loop_
_entity.id
_entity.type
_entity.pdbx_description
1 polymer ?
#
loop_
_entity_poly.entity_id
_entity_poly.type
_entity_poly.pdbx_seq_one_letter_code
_entity_poly.pdbx_strand_id
1 'polypeptide(L)'
;SRGLGDVYKRQLQSGTSHFLGQNFAKAFDVQYINKEGKLEYVWATSWGVSTRLMGALIMAHSDNNGLVLPPKLAPIQVVLIPIYKGEEQMRQIVERLRTIAEELKSKGLSVKIDDRDNVRSGFKFAEYELKGVPVRLAMGPRDMENGTIELVRRDTLEKQTVSQEGLVERIEGLMTEIQENIYRKALNYRESMITKVDTWEEFKQVLDDKG
;
A
#
# COMPACT_ATOMS: atom_id res chain seq x y z
N SER A 1 1.93 -16.31 -20.85
CA SER A 1 2.74 -15.10 -20.67
C SER A 1 4.18 -15.48 -20.46
N ARG A 2 5.05 -15.06 -21.33
CA ARG A 2 6.49 -15.16 -21.10
C ARG A 2 6.86 -13.97 -20.24
N GLY A 3 7.28 -14.22 -19.00
CA GLY A 3 7.85 -13.18 -18.18
C GLY A 3 9.08 -12.59 -18.86
N LEU A 4 9.11 -11.27 -18.96
CA LEU A 4 10.28 -10.54 -19.40
C LEU A 4 11.20 -10.44 -18.18
N GLY A 5 12.26 -11.20 -18.16
CA GLY A 5 13.26 -11.11 -17.13
C GLY A 5 14.24 -12.25 -17.31
N ASP A 6 15.47 -11.90 -17.42
CA ASP A 6 16.53 -12.86 -17.34
C ASP A 6 16.52 -13.45 -15.94
N VAL A 7 16.86 -14.72 -15.95
CA VAL A 7 17.12 -15.52 -14.80
C VAL A 7 15.89 -16.19 -14.21
N TYR A 8 15.72 -17.36 -14.63
CA TYR A 8 14.75 -18.37 -14.19
C TYR A 8 14.56 -18.53 -12.66
N LYS A 9 15.38 -17.88 -11.84
CA LYS A 9 15.37 -18.03 -10.38
C LYS A 9 14.90 -16.81 -9.60
N ARG A 10 14.75 -15.62 -10.24
CA ARG A 10 14.41 -14.38 -9.56
C ARG A 10 13.16 -13.70 -10.11
N GLN A 11 12.39 -14.40 -10.94
CA GLN A 11 11.21 -13.87 -11.58
C GLN A 11 9.95 -14.27 -10.82
N LEU A 12 9.07 -13.30 -10.56
CA LEU A 12 7.76 -13.52 -10.00
C LEU A 12 6.67 -13.32 -11.06
N GLN A 13 5.86 -14.35 -11.31
CA GLN A 13 4.72 -14.25 -12.20
C GLN A 13 3.65 -13.33 -11.56
N SER A 14 3.36 -12.19 -12.18
CA SER A 14 2.37 -11.23 -11.67
C SER A 14 0.94 -11.59 -12.01
N GLY A 15 0.71 -12.18 -13.18
CA GLY A 15 -0.62 -12.56 -13.63
C GLY A 15 -0.57 -13.37 -14.91
N THR A 16 -1.71 -13.92 -15.29
CA THR A 16 -1.90 -14.63 -16.56
C THR A 16 -3.08 -14.04 -17.32
N SER A 17 -2.97 -14.02 -18.64
CA SER A 17 -4.06 -13.70 -19.54
C SER A 17 -4.11 -14.74 -20.66
N HIS A 18 -5.26 -15.34 -20.86
CA HIS A 18 -5.47 -16.38 -21.85
C HIS A 18 -6.60 -15.98 -22.79
N PHE A 19 -6.36 -16.09 -24.07
CA PHE A 19 -7.38 -16.10 -25.09
C PHE A 19 -7.79 -17.55 -25.36
N LEU A 20 -8.94 -17.96 -24.86
CA LEU A 20 -9.43 -19.34 -24.92
C LEU A 20 -10.15 -19.63 -26.25
N GLY A 21 -10.51 -18.60 -26.99
CA GLY A 21 -11.28 -18.73 -28.22
C GLY A 21 -12.63 -19.40 -27.95
N GLN A 22 -13.00 -20.37 -28.79
CA GLN A 22 -14.22 -21.17 -28.65
C GLN A 22 -13.96 -22.61 -28.16
N ASN A 23 -12.73 -22.93 -27.73
CA ASN A 23 -12.35 -24.32 -27.42
C ASN A 23 -13.22 -24.91 -26.30
N PHE A 24 -13.36 -24.19 -25.19
CA PHE A 24 -14.21 -24.66 -24.07
C PHE A 24 -15.70 -24.56 -24.41
N ALA A 25 -16.08 -23.51 -25.16
CA ALA A 25 -17.48 -23.37 -25.58
C ALA A 25 -17.94 -24.57 -26.43
N LYS A 26 -17.11 -25.07 -27.33
CA LYS A 26 -17.38 -26.26 -28.13
C LYS A 26 -17.39 -27.54 -27.29
N ALA A 27 -16.44 -27.66 -26.33
CA ALA A 27 -16.36 -28.83 -25.48
C ALA A 27 -17.55 -28.97 -24.52
N PHE A 28 -18.08 -27.86 -24.04
CA PHE A 28 -19.21 -27.79 -23.10
C PHE A 28 -20.54 -27.41 -23.74
N ASP A 29 -20.58 -27.27 -25.06
CA ASP A 29 -21.76 -26.88 -25.86
C ASP A 29 -22.40 -25.58 -25.40
N VAL A 30 -21.56 -24.56 -25.09
CA VAL A 30 -22.02 -23.25 -24.66
C VAL A 30 -22.24 -22.33 -25.88
N GLN A 31 -23.50 -22.11 -26.22
CA GLN A 31 -23.93 -21.36 -27.39
C GLN A 31 -24.80 -20.17 -27.00
N TYR A 32 -24.90 -19.20 -27.87
CA TYR A 32 -25.84 -18.07 -27.80
C TYR A 32 -26.51 -17.83 -29.16
N ILE A 33 -27.65 -17.18 -29.13
CA ILE A 33 -28.36 -16.76 -30.36
C ILE A 33 -27.80 -15.39 -30.76
N ASN A 34 -27.22 -15.32 -31.94
CA ASN A 34 -26.70 -14.09 -32.49
C ASN A 34 -27.82 -13.15 -33.00
N LYS A 35 -27.47 -11.96 -33.46
CA LYS A 35 -28.43 -10.94 -33.98
C LYS A 35 -29.23 -11.41 -35.21
N GLU A 36 -28.75 -12.44 -35.86
CA GLU A 36 -29.39 -13.05 -37.06
C GLU A 36 -30.27 -14.27 -36.68
N GLY A 37 -30.44 -14.56 -35.41
CA GLY A 37 -31.22 -15.68 -34.92
C GLY A 37 -30.52 -17.04 -35.03
N LYS A 38 -29.20 -17.10 -35.27
CA LYS A 38 -28.42 -18.32 -35.42
C LYS A 38 -27.69 -18.65 -34.11
N LEU A 39 -27.55 -19.94 -33.79
CA LEU A 39 -26.72 -20.40 -32.68
C LEU A 39 -25.25 -20.31 -33.04
N GLU A 40 -24.47 -19.68 -32.17
CA GLU A 40 -23.01 -19.56 -32.25
C GLU A 40 -22.36 -19.89 -30.93
N TYR A 41 -21.15 -20.47 -30.98
CA TYR A 41 -20.36 -20.72 -29.78
C TYR A 41 -19.78 -19.41 -29.24
N VAL A 42 -19.81 -19.26 -27.91
CA VAL A 42 -19.24 -18.06 -27.24
C VAL A 42 -17.73 -18.04 -27.35
N TRP A 43 -17.18 -16.82 -27.44
CA TRP A 43 -15.75 -16.58 -27.29
C TRP A 43 -15.44 -16.31 -25.84
N ALA A 44 -14.32 -16.85 -25.36
CA ALA A 44 -13.93 -16.72 -23.98
C ALA A 44 -12.48 -16.24 -23.82
N THR A 45 -12.28 -15.42 -22.81
CA THR A 45 -10.95 -15.04 -22.29
C THR A 45 -10.90 -15.38 -20.80
N SER A 46 -9.71 -15.66 -20.30
CA SER A 46 -9.49 -15.89 -18.85
C SER A 46 -8.22 -15.17 -18.42
N TRP A 47 -8.30 -14.52 -17.28
CA TRP A 47 -7.15 -13.89 -16.65
C TRP A 47 -7.25 -14.04 -15.15
N GLY A 48 -6.10 -14.14 -14.53
CA GLY A 48 -6.01 -14.42 -13.11
C GLY A 48 -4.78 -13.80 -12.48
N VAL A 49 -4.97 -13.43 -11.23
CA VAL A 49 -3.95 -12.92 -10.32
C VAL A 49 -4.03 -13.75 -9.04
N SER A 50 -2.90 -14.14 -8.48
CA SER A 50 -2.86 -14.91 -7.25
C SER A 50 -2.38 -14.06 -6.07
N THR A 51 -2.59 -14.57 -4.84
CA THR A 51 -2.09 -14.01 -3.59
C THR A 51 -0.55 -13.84 -3.57
N ARG A 52 0.17 -14.40 -4.53
CA ARG A 52 1.61 -14.18 -4.73
C ARG A 52 1.98 -12.70 -4.85
N LEU A 53 1.06 -11.84 -5.34
CA LEU A 53 1.28 -10.40 -5.39
C LEU A 53 1.42 -9.74 -4.01
N MET A 54 0.88 -10.35 -2.95
CA MET A 54 1.13 -9.90 -1.58
C MET A 54 2.61 -10.05 -1.22
N GLY A 55 3.22 -11.19 -1.59
CA GLY A 55 4.66 -11.40 -1.44
C GLY A 55 5.49 -10.40 -2.25
N ALA A 56 5.05 -10.10 -3.48
CA ALA A 56 5.71 -9.09 -4.32
C ALA A 56 5.67 -7.69 -3.69
N LEU A 57 4.53 -7.31 -3.12
CA LEU A 57 4.35 -6.04 -2.40
C LEU A 57 5.33 -5.94 -1.21
N ILE A 58 5.41 -7.00 -0.41
CA ILE A 58 6.32 -7.07 0.74
C ILE A 58 7.77 -6.92 0.29
N MET A 59 8.20 -7.71 -0.68
CA MET A 59 9.57 -7.67 -1.20
C MET A 59 9.96 -6.33 -1.82
N ALA A 60 9.00 -5.63 -2.46
CA ALA A 60 9.27 -4.37 -3.14
C ALA A 60 9.32 -3.15 -2.21
N HIS A 61 8.54 -3.15 -1.13
CA HIS A 61 8.31 -1.92 -0.37
C HIS A 61 8.61 -2.03 1.12
N SER A 62 8.63 -3.23 1.71
CA SER A 62 8.86 -3.39 3.15
C SER A 62 10.32 -3.14 3.55
N ASP A 63 10.51 -2.84 4.82
CA ASP A 63 11.81 -2.61 5.44
C ASP A 63 12.00 -3.49 6.69
N ASN A 64 13.07 -3.28 7.44
CA ASN A 64 13.38 -4.05 8.65
C ASN A 64 12.39 -3.81 9.80
N ASN A 65 11.59 -2.75 9.75
CA ASN A 65 10.59 -2.41 10.76
C ASN A 65 9.20 -3.03 10.45
N GLY A 66 9.01 -3.58 9.24
CA GLY A 66 7.78 -4.23 8.86
C GLY A 66 7.26 -3.82 7.48
N LEU A 67 5.94 -3.90 7.29
CA LEU A 67 5.30 -3.55 6.04
C LEU A 67 5.37 -2.04 5.77
N VAL A 68 5.49 -1.67 4.50
CA VAL A 68 5.26 -0.31 4.00
C VAL A 68 4.18 -0.41 2.94
N LEU A 69 2.95 -0.07 3.31
CA LEU A 69 1.82 -0.23 2.40
C LEU A 69 1.55 1.06 1.61
N PRO A 70 1.41 0.95 0.28
CA PRO A 70 0.88 2.05 -0.52
C PRO A 70 -0.51 2.45 -0.01
N PRO A 71 -0.80 3.74 0.17
CA PRO A 71 -2.10 4.20 0.68
C PRO A 71 -3.32 3.61 -0.04
N LYS A 72 -3.24 3.41 -1.36
CA LYS A 72 -4.33 2.81 -2.15
C LYS A 72 -4.61 1.33 -1.83
N LEU A 73 -3.68 0.64 -1.18
CA LEU A 73 -3.81 -0.78 -0.81
C LEU A 73 -3.92 -0.98 0.70
N ALA A 74 -3.67 0.05 1.51
CA ALA A 74 -3.68 -0.04 2.96
C ALA A 74 -5.10 -0.21 3.50
N PRO A 75 -5.41 -1.30 4.23
CA PRO A 75 -6.71 -1.48 4.87
C PRO A 75 -7.02 -0.41 5.92
N ILE A 76 -5.98 0.08 6.57
CA ILE A 76 -6.01 1.22 7.49
C ILE A 76 -5.01 2.23 6.95
N GLN A 77 -5.50 3.40 6.54
CA GLN A 77 -4.65 4.47 6.00
C GLN A 77 -4.13 5.39 7.10
N VAL A 78 -4.95 5.65 8.10
CA VAL A 78 -4.62 6.49 9.25
C VAL A 78 -4.97 5.77 10.54
N VAL A 79 -4.03 5.71 11.49
CA VAL A 79 -4.30 5.28 12.85
C VAL A 79 -4.16 6.44 13.81
N LEU A 80 -5.12 6.59 14.71
CA LEU A 80 -5.17 7.61 15.75
C LEU A 80 -4.93 6.95 17.11
N ILE A 81 -3.93 7.42 17.85
CA ILE A 81 -3.52 6.82 19.13
C ILE A 81 -3.56 7.89 20.23
N PRO A 82 -4.44 7.76 21.21
CA PRO A 82 -4.47 8.63 22.39
C PRO A 82 -3.32 8.29 23.33
N ILE A 83 -2.68 9.33 23.89
CA ILE A 83 -1.66 9.23 24.94
C ILE A 83 -2.19 9.93 26.19
N TYR A 84 -2.41 9.19 27.29
CA TYR A 84 -3.04 9.71 28.49
C TYR A 84 -2.48 9.04 29.75
N LYS A 85 -2.73 9.66 30.92
CA LYS A 85 -2.35 9.14 32.24
C LYS A 85 -3.54 8.87 33.16
N GLY A 86 -4.77 9.04 32.72
CA GLY A 86 -5.96 8.82 33.52
C GLY A 86 -7.23 8.84 32.68
N GLU A 87 -8.34 8.36 33.25
CA GLU A 87 -9.60 8.19 32.53
C GLU A 87 -10.19 9.50 32.00
N GLU A 88 -10.08 10.59 32.77
CA GLU A 88 -10.63 11.89 32.35
C GLU A 88 -9.89 12.43 31.10
N GLN A 89 -8.56 12.40 31.12
CA GLN A 89 -7.75 12.78 29.95
C GLN A 89 -8.06 11.88 28.75
N MET A 90 -8.23 10.58 29.00
CA MET A 90 -8.58 9.63 27.97
C MET A 90 -9.87 10.04 27.25
N ARG A 91 -10.94 10.33 28.00
CA ARG A 91 -12.26 10.72 27.45
C ARG A 91 -12.14 11.93 26.54
N GLN A 92 -11.50 12.99 27.01
CA GLN A 92 -11.35 14.25 26.26
C GLN A 92 -10.54 14.05 24.98
N ILE A 93 -9.41 13.35 25.07
CA ILE A 93 -8.55 13.08 23.92
C ILE A 93 -9.24 12.18 22.90
N VAL A 94 -9.90 11.10 23.34
CA VAL A 94 -10.61 10.17 22.45
C VAL A 94 -11.79 10.87 21.77
N GLU A 95 -12.52 11.73 22.46
CA GLU A 95 -13.60 12.51 21.85
C GLU A 95 -13.09 13.42 20.73
N ARG A 96 -11.98 14.13 20.96
CA ARG A 96 -11.34 14.94 19.94
C ARG A 96 -10.84 14.10 18.76
N LEU A 97 -10.20 12.95 19.03
CA LEU A 97 -9.75 12.03 17.99
C LEU A 97 -10.91 11.44 17.18
N ARG A 98 -12.08 11.23 17.80
CA ARG A 98 -13.30 10.80 17.06
C ARG A 98 -13.76 11.85 16.07
N THR A 99 -13.78 13.13 16.46
CA THR A 99 -14.10 14.21 15.54
C THR A 99 -13.16 14.21 14.33
N ILE A 100 -11.85 14.16 14.56
CA ILE A 100 -10.84 14.08 13.49
C ILE A 100 -11.04 12.83 12.63
N ALA A 101 -11.35 11.68 13.25
CA ALA A 101 -11.58 10.44 12.51
C ALA A 101 -12.81 10.52 11.60
N GLU A 102 -13.89 11.16 12.05
CA GLU A 102 -15.11 11.36 11.26
C GLU A 102 -14.86 12.30 10.08
N GLU A 103 -14.13 13.39 10.29
CA GLU A 103 -13.73 14.31 9.23
C GLU A 103 -12.89 13.58 8.17
N LEU A 104 -11.87 12.78 8.57
CA LEU A 104 -11.05 11.99 7.65
C LEU A 104 -11.87 10.92 6.91
N LYS A 105 -12.80 10.25 7.60
CA LYS A 105 -13.70 9.26 6.97
C LYS A 105 -14.64 9.91 5.96
N SER A 106 -15.11 11.13 6.22
CA SER A 106 -15.96 11.87 5.26
C SER A 106 -15.25 12.14 3.94
N LYS A 107 -13.90 12.18 3.94
CA LYS A 107 -13.04 12.26 2.76
C LYS A 107 -12.72 10.91 2.12
N GLY A 108 -13.32 9.83 2.62
CA GLY A 108 -13.13 8.48 2.08
C GLY A 108 -11.89 7.75 2.59
N LEU A 109 -11.22 8.26 3.63
CA LEU A 109 -10.07 7.61 4.23
C LEU A 109 -10.49 6.52 5.21
N SER A 110 -9.75 5.39 5.22
CA SER A 110 -9.93 4.34 6.22
C SER A 110 -9.14 4.68 7.48
N VAL A 111 -9.87 4.94 8.56
CA VAL A 111 -9.32 5.44 9.82
C VAL A 111 -9.63 4.49 10.97
N LYS A 112 -8.64 4.21 11.79
CA LYS A 112 -8.79 3.44 13.04
C LYS A 112 -8.34 4.27 14.24
N ILE A 113 -9.14 4.28 15.31
CA ILE A 113 -8.73 4.77 16.63
C ILE A 113 -8.31 3.55 17.44
N ASP A 114 -7.15 3.60 18.07
CA ASP A 114 -6.69 2.58 19.01
C ASP A 114 -6.72 3.12 20.43
N ASP A 115 -7.88 3.00 21.05
CA ASP A 115 -8.19 3.42 22.41
C ASP A 115 -8.01 2.30 23.45
N ARG A 116 -7.38 1.15 23.10
CA ARG A 116 -7.09 0.08 24.05
C ARG A 116 -6.30 0.60 25.25
N ASP A 117 -6.78 0.34 26.44
CA ASP A 117 -6.22 0.80 27.73
C ASP A 117 -5.19 -0.18 28.32
N ASN A 118 -5.30 -1.46 27.94
CA ASN A 118 -4.43 -2.55 28.42
C ASN A 118 -3.08 -2.63 27.68
N VAL A 119 -2.81 -1.72 26.73
CA VAL A 119 -1.61 -1.73 25.90
C VAL A 119 -0.92 -0.36 25.91
N ARG A 120 0.39 -0.35 26.18
CA ARG A 120 1.19 0.88 26.18
C ARG A 120 1.29 1.49 24.79
N SER A 121 1.34 2.83 24.72
CA SER A 121 1.43 3.57 23.44
C SER A 121 2.62 3.14 22.58
N GLY A 122 3.78 2.87 23.15
CA GLY A 122 4.94 2.39 22.42
C GLY A 122 4.71 1.04 21.71
N PHE A 123 3.97 0.13 22.33
CA PHE A 123 3.59 -1.12 21.69
C PHE A 123 2.63 -0.89 20.51
N LYS A 124 1.64 0.00 20.69
CA LYS A 124 0.72 0.38 19.61
C LYS A 124 1.48 0.98 18.42
N PHE A 125 2.47 1.84 18.69
CA PHE A 125 3.31 2.44 17.65
C PHE A 125 4.05 1.36 16.85
N ALA A 126 4.72 0.44 17.51
CA ALA A 126 5.42 -0.66 16.86
C ALA A 126 4.47 -1.60 16.09
N GLU A 127 3.29 -1.88 16.66
CA GLU A 127 2.28 -2.72 15.99
C GLU A 127 1.81 -2.12 14.67
N TYR A 128 1.50 -0.82 14.63
CA TYR A 128 1.02 -0.18 13.40
C TYR A 128 2.14 0.12 12.41
N GLU A 129 3.37 0.29 12.89
CA GLU A 129 4.56 0.36 12.05
C GLU A 129 4.80 -0.99 11.37
N LEU A 130 4.75 -2.10 12.13
CA LEU A 130 4.86 -3.46 11.59
C LEU A 130 3.76 -3.77 10.56
N LYS A 131 2.53 -3.32 10.80
CA LYS A 131 1.39 -3.46 9.89
C LYS A 131 1.46 -2.56 8.66
N GLY A 132 2.41 -1.64 8.61
CA GLY A 132 2.62 -0.75 7.46
C GLY A 132 1.54 0.31 7.28
N VAL A 133 0.89 0.77 8.34
CA VAL A 133 -0.11 1.84 8.28
C VAL A 133 0.55 3.13 7.79
N PRO A 134 0.09 3.73 6.67
CA PRO A 134 0.76 4.87 6.04
C PRO A 134 0.99 6.07 6.94
N VAL A 135 0.01 6.43 7.75
CA VAL A 135 0.07 7.58 8.67
C VAL A 135 -0.38 7.19 10.07
N ARG A 136 0.46 7.51 11.05
CA ARG A 136 0.13 7.43 12.47
C ARG A 136 -0.01 8.84 13.04
N LEU A 137 -1.13 9.09 13.69
CA LEU A 137 -1.39 10.30 14.46
C LEU A 137 -1.44 9.95 15.95
N ALA A 138 -0.73 10.70 16.78
CA ALA A 138 -0.79 10.53 18.22
C ALA A 138 -1.08 11.87 18.90
N MET A 139 -1.94 11.84 19.91
CA MET A 139 -2.35 13.03 20.64
C MET A 139 -2.23 12.80 22.13
N GLY A 140 -1.49 13.68 22.80
CA GLY A 140 -1.36 13.74 24.24
C GLY A 140 -2.03 15.00 24.84
N PRO A 141 -2.00 15.15 26.17
CA PRO A 141 -2.58 16.33 26.83
C PRO A 141 -1.97 17.66 26.34
N ARG A 142 -0.67 17.71 26.13
CA ARG A 142 0.03 18.90 25.62
C ARG A 142 -0.39 19.24 24.19
N ASP A 143 -0.61 18.21 23.35
CA ASP A 143 -1.08 18.42 21.98
C ASP A 143 -2.50 18.96 21.99
N MET A 144 -3.34 18.48 22.90
CA MET A 144 -4.71 18.95 23.10
C MET A 144 -4.74 20.43 23.50
N GLU A 145 -3.89 20.85 24.45
CA GLU A 145 -3.77 22.24 24.91
C GLU A 145 -3.26 23.18 23.81
N ASN A 146 -2.30 22.71 23.01
CA ASN A 146 -1.64 23.51 21.97
C ASN A 146 -2.37 23.47 20.61
N GLY A 147 -3.44 22.68 20.46
CA GLY A 147 -4.11 22.49 19.17
C GLY A 147 -3.22 21.78 18.12
N THR A 148 -2.28 20.93 18.59
CA THR A 148 -1.35 20.19 17.74
C THR A 148 -1.61 18.68 17.76
N ILE A 149 -0.93 17.94 16.90
CA ILE A 149 -0.94 16.48 16.88
C ILE A 149 0.39 15.99 16.34
N GLU A 150 0.90 14.88 16.91
CA GLU A 150 2.07 14.20 16.34
C GLU A 150 1.65 13.39 15.11
N LEU A 151 2.36 13.60 14.00
CA LEU A 151 2.20 12.90 12.74
C LEU A 151 3.48 12.15 12.40
N VAL A 152 3.36 10.86 12.08
CA VAL A 152 4.47 10.04 11.59
C VAL A 152 4.09 9.38 10.29
N ARG A 153 4.97 9.48 9.29
CA ARG A 153 4.88 8.79 8.00
C ARG A 153 5.55 7.43 8.08
N ARG A 154 4.94 6.41 7.51
CA ARG A 154 5.54 5.06 7.50
C ARG A 154 6.64 4.90 6.45
N ASP A 155 6.53 5.58 5.32
CA ASP A 155 7.45 5.45 4.17
C ASP A 155 8.84 6.07 4.40
N THR A 156 8.91 7.12 5.26
CA THR A 156 10.15 7.85 5.59
C THR A 156 10.53 7.77 7.06
N LEU A 157 9.61 7.32 7.93
CA LEU A 157 9.70 7.36 9.39
C LEU A 157 9.81 8.79 9.96
N GLU A 158 9.53 9.78 9.13
CA GLU A 158 9.57 11.19 9.53
C GLU A 158 8.46 11.50 10.53
N LYS A 159 8.86 12.17 11.60
CA LYS A 159 8.00 12.60 12.70
C LYS A 159 7.87 14.11 12.71
N GLN A 160 6.65 14.60 12.73
CA GLN A 160 6.34 16.03 12.79
C GLN A 160 5.27 16.31 13.84
N THR A 161 5.33 17.50 14.47
CA THR A 161 4.21 18.05 15.23
C THR A 161 3.50 19.07 14.32
N VAL A 162 2.22 18.85 14.07
CA VAL A 162 1.44 19.66 13.13
C VAL A 162 0.21 20.25 13.81
N SER A 163 -0.30 21.36 13.29
CA SER A 163 -1.57 21.92 13.74
C SER A 163 -2.73 20.97 13.44
N GLN A 164 -3.73 20.96 14.31
CA GLN A 164 -5.01 20.30 14.05
C GLN A 164 -5.85 21.09 13.02
N GLU A 165 -5.62 22.40 12.86
CA GLU A 165 -6.24 23.21 11.84
C GLU A 165 -5.68 22.82 10.46
N GLY A 166 -6.57 22.54 9.49
CA GLY A 166 -6.18 22.08 8.15
C GLY A 166 -5.58 20.67 8.11
N LEU A 167 -5.73 19.89 9.19
CA LEU A 167 -5.15 18.55 9.29
C LEU A 167 -5.71 17.60 8.22
N VAL A 168 -7.00 17.68 7.93
CA VAL A 168 -7.67 16.78 6.98
C VAL A 168 -7.12 16.96 5.58
N GLU A 169 -7.04 18.19 5.10
CA GLU A 169 -6.48 18.53 3.79
C GLU A 169 -5.02 18.14 3.69
N ARG A 170 -4.26 18.33 4.77
CA ARG A 170 -2.87 17.89 4.86
C ARG A 170 -2.73 16.38 4.72
N ILE A 171 -3.59 15.60 5.39
CA ILE A 171 -3.56 14.13 5.31
C ILE A 171 -3.97 13.65 3.91
N GLU A 172 -4.96 14.26 3.27
CA GLU A 172 -5.32 13.93 1.88
C GLU A 172 -4.13 14.13 0.92
N GLY A 173 -3.47 15.27 1.00
CA GLY A 173 -2.26 15.55 0.23
C GLY A 173 -1.14 14.53 0.52
N LEU A 174 -0.94 14.23 1.80
CA LEU A 174 0.08 13.30 2.26
C LEU A 174 -0.14 11.87 1.74
N MET A 175 -1.38 11.40 1.61
CA MET A 175 -1.68 10.09 1.00
C MET A 175 -1.15 10.01 -0.44
N THR A 176 -1.32 11.08 -1.20
CA THR A 176 -0.81 11.15 -2.58
C THR A 176 0.72 11.19 -2.59
N GLU A 177 1.33 11.98 -1.72
CA GLU A 177 2.79 12.07 -1.61
C GLU A 177 3.43 10.72 -1.22
N ILE A 178 2.86 10.01 -0.23
CA ILE A 178 3.33 8.69 0.19
C ILE A 178 3.23 7.69 -0.97
N GLN A 179 2.10 7.68 -1.68
CA GLN A 179 1.89 6.80 -2.83
C GLN A 179 2.95 7.03 -3.92
N GLU A 180 3.22 8.29 -4.24
CA GLU A 180 4.24 8.65 -5.22
C GLU A 180 5.66 8.36 -4.74
N ASN A 181 5.96 8.62 -3.47
CA ASN A 181 7.28 8.35 -2.91
C ASN A 181 7.63 6.87 -2.96
N ILE A 182 6.69 5.99 -2.55
CA ILE A 182 6.85 4.54 -2.63
C ILE A 182 7.08 4.10 -4.08
N TYR A 183 6.31 4.62 -5.02
CA TYR A 183 6.45 4.33 -6.44
C TYR A 183 7.81 4.78 -6.98
N ARG A 184 8.21 6.03 -6.70
CA ARG A 184 9.50 6.58 -7.16
C ARG A 184 10.68 5.83 -6.59
N LYS A 185 10.62 5.42 -5.32
CA LYS A 185 11.67 4.61 -4.67
C LYS A 185 11.86 3.29 -5.40
N ALA A 186 10.78 2.57 -5.71
CA ALA A 186 10.82 1.31 -6.44
C ALA A 186 11.27 1.51 -7.90
N LEU A 187 10.80 2.57 -8.56
CA LEU A 187 11.21 2.91 -9.92
C LEU A 187 12.71 3.21 -10.00
N ASN A 188 13.21 4.08 -9.13
CA ASN A 188 14.62 4.44 -9.10
C ASN A 188 15.50 3.25 -8.82
N TYR A 189 15.09 2.36 -7.91
CA TYR A 189 15.80 1.11 -7.66
C TYR A 189 15.85 0.23 -8.92
N ARG A 190 14.71 0.04 -9.60
CA ARG A 190 14.67 -0.71 -10.86
C ARG A 190 15.59 -0.10 -11.90
N GLU A 191 15.55 1.20 -12.12
CA GLU A 191 16.38 1.89 -13.10
C GLU A 191 17.88 1.77 -12.77
N SER A 192 18.25 1.81 -11.49
CA SER A 192 19.64 1.64 -11.05
C SER A 192 20.19 0.23 -11.31
N MET A 193 19.29 -0.76 -11.46
CA MET A 193 19.65 -2.15 -11.75
C MET A 193 19.72 -2.47 -13.25
N ILE A 194 19.37 -1.50 -14.11
CA ILE A 194 19.42 -1.65 -15.55
C ILE A 194 20.72 -1.02 -16.06
N THR A 195 21.56 -1.84 -16.69
CA THR A 195 22.78 -1.37 -17.36
C THR A 195 22.61 -1.58 -18.87
N LYS A 196 22.72 -0.50 -19.64
CA LYS A 196 22.73 -0.57 -21.10
C LYS A 196 24.14 -0.85 -21.58
N VAL A 197 24.27 -1.75 -22.53
CA VAL A 197 25.54 -2.11 -23.17
C VAL A 197 25.30 -2.21 -24.67
N ASP A 198 26.21 -1.68 -25.46
CA ASP A 198 26.11 -1.65 -26.92
C ASP A 198 27.14 -2.60 -27.59
N THR A 199 28.16 -3.03 -26.85
CA THR A 199 29.21 -3.91 -27.36
C THR A 199 29.33 -5.19 -26.51
N TRP A 200 29.90 -6.25 -27.13
CA TRP A 200 30.15 -7.52 -26.45
C TRP A 200 31.20 -7.40 -25.32
N GLU A 201 32.18 -6.54 -25.50
CA GLU A 201 33.23 -6.28 -24.51
C GLU A 201 32.65 -5.56 -23.28
N GLU A 202 31.82 -4.54 -23.45
CA GLU A 202 31.09 -3.89 -22.37
C GLU A 202 30.18 -4.86 -21.61
N PHE A 203 29.50 -5.75 -22.34
CA PHE A 203 28.64 -6.77 -21.71
C PHE A 203 29.44 -7.68 -20.78
N LYS A 204 30.60 -8.18 -21.23
CA LYS A 204 31.51 -9.01 -20.42
C LYS A 204 31.98 -8.27 -19.18
N GLN A 205 32.43 -7.01 -19.35
CA GLN A 205 32.92 -6.21 -18.25
C GLN A 205 31.85 -5.95 -17.19
N VAL A 206 30.61 -5.63 -17.60
CA VAL A 206 29.49 -5.44 -16.66
C VAL A 206 29.18 -6.71 -15.88
N LEU A 207 29.28 -7.89 -16.49
CA LEU A 207 29.10 -9.17 -15.78
C LEU A 207 30.25 -9.46 -14.81
N ASP A 208 31.46 -9.12 -15.15
CA ASP A 208 32.63 -9.31 -14.27
C ASP A 208 32.57 -8.36 -13.06
N ASP A 209 32.08 -7.13 -13.26
CA ASP A 209 32.01 -6.11 -12.21
C ASP A 209 30.78 -6.26 -11.28
N LYS A 210 29.67 -6.81 -11.78
CA LYS A 210 28.36 -6.85 -11.08
C LYS A 210 27.79 -8.27 -10.90
N GLY A 211 28.45 -9.28 -11.38
CA GLY A 211 28.01 -10.67 -11.42
C GLY A 211 28.05 -11.47 -10.15
#